data_f583a64662a5ba286d669372507c7eac
#
_entry.id   f583a64662a5ba286d669372507c7eac
#
_cell.length_a   1.000
_cell.length_b   1.000
_cell.length_c   1.000
_cell.angle_alpha   90.00
_cell.angle_beta   90.00
_cell.angle_gamma   90.00
#
_symmetry.space_group_name_H-M   'P 1'
#
loop_
_entity.id
_entity.type
_entity.pdbx_description
1 polymer ?
#
loop_
_entity_poly.entity_id
_entity_poly.type
_entity_poly.pdbx_seq_one_letter_code
_entity_poly.pdbx_strand_id
1 'polypeptide(L)'
;MPRLPWAIEVNRPTWPSPLDFGRNDATFRAMANLATWMRRSDKKYFAPFLSCYPEVKVWNAATRKVSIEQMNGLLLTGGPDIAPESLNQSVPDPSVIEKDVHPDRDRWELNAIKQAIERGLPIFAICKGLQTLNVALGGTLHLDIHGHNLPDQKTHDVQPLRFDRKTRHRFEKVNSSHHQAIDQLGAGLEVESWCATDDIIEQVKLRDHPFALAVQYHPERGRIYDELFEDFMSRVGNSLNP
;
A
#
# COMPACT_ATOMS: atom_id res chain seq x y z
N MET A 1 -47.57 -6.77 22.86
CA MET A 1 -46.11 -6.66 23.11
C MET A 1 -45.58 -5.60 22.16
N PRO A 2 -45.06 -4.48 22.61
CA PRO A 2 -44.54 -3.43 21.73
C PRO A 2 -43.16 -3.83 21.17
N ARG A 3 -42.98 -3.58 19.89
CA ARG A 3 -41.69 -3.77 19.16
C ARG A 3 -40.69 -2.73 19.65
N LEU A 4 -39.47 -3.17 19.92
CA LEU A 4 -38.32 -2.35 20.32
C LEU A 4 -37.82 -1.49 19.14
N PRO A 5 -37.52 -0.19 19.31
CA PRO A 5 -37.28 0.77 18.21
C PRO A 5 -35.82 1.00 17.84
N TRP A 6 -34.94 -0.03 17.84
CA TRP A 6 -33.51 0.18 17.50
C TRP A 6 -32.87 -0.96 16.71
N ALA A 7 -33.58 -1.55 15.77
CA ALA A 7 -32.93 -2.34 14.74
C ALA A 7 -32.32 -1.35 13.72
N ILE A 8 -31.03 -1.06 13.91
CA ILE A 8 -30.24 -0.38 12.87
C ILE A 8 -30.14 -1.37 11.72
N GLU A 9 -30.83 -1.08 10.64
CA GLU A 9 -30.63 -1.72 9.35
C GLU A 9 -29.20 -1.43 8.91
N VAL A 10 -28.31 -2.42 9.05
CA VAL A 10 -26.97 -2.36 8.48
C VAL A 10 -27.13 -2.44 6.96
N ASN A 11 -27.19 -1.28 6.32
CA ASN A 11 -27.09 -1.18 4.87
C ASN A 11 -25.78 -1.84 4.43
N ARG A 12 -25.88 -3.06 3.91
CA ARG A 12 -24.74 -3.71 3.24
C ARG A 12 -24.45 -2.89 1.98
N PRO A 13 -23.28 -2.27 1.87
CA PRO A 13 -22.92 -1.55 0.65
C PRO A 13 -22.86 -2.56 -0.50
N THR A 14 -23.70 -2.36 -1.50
CA THR A 14 -23.60 -3.04 -2.79
C THR A 14 -22.42 -2.42 -3.55
N TRP A 15 -21.43 -3.21 -3.89
CA TRP A 15 -20.42 -2.83 -4.86
C TRP A 15 -21.14 -2.49 -6.18
N PRO A 16 -20.71 -1.44 -6.93
CA PRO A 16 -21.20 -1.23 -8.26
C PRO A 16 -21.00 -2.51 -9.08
N SER A 17 -22.05 -2.90 -9.80
CA SER A 17 -21.99 -4.04 -10.70
C SER A 17 -20.89 -3.80 -11.72
N PRO A 18 -20.11 -4.83 -12.12
CA PRO A 18 -19.15 -4.73 -13.22
C PRO A 18 -19.76 -4.24 -14.55
N LEU A 19 -21.08 -4.04 -14.60
CA LEU A 19 -21.83 -3.62 -15.78
C LEU A 19 -21.85 -2.10 -16.03
N ASP A 20 -21.42 -1.27 -15.05
CA ASP A 20 -21.49 0.19 -15.18
C ASP A 20 -20.25 0.83 -15.83
N PHE A 21 -19.22 0.06 -16.08
CA PHE A 21 -18.08 0.48 -16.89
C PHE A 21 -18.27 -0.01 -18.32
N GLY A 22 -18.55 0.91 -19.25
CA GLY A 22 -18.90 0.71 -20.64
C GLY A 22 -18.25 -0.49 -21.29
N ARG A 23 -19.00 -1.59 -21.43
CA ARG A 23 -18.62 -2.74 -22.23
C ARG A 23 -18.87 -2.43 -23.69
N ASN A 24 -17.80 -2.29 -24.45
CA ASN A 24 -17.80 -2.71 -25.85
C ASN A 24 -16.45 -3.37 -26.16
N ASP A 25 -16.56 -4.58 -26.63
CA ASP A 25 -15.59 -5.52 -27.17
C ASP A 25 -15.16 -6.66 -26.24
N ALA A 26 -15.69 -7.84 -26.59
CA ALA A 26 -15.21 -9.15 -26.15
C ALA A 26 -13.90 -9.53 -26.88
N THR A 27 -12.93 -8.63 -26.87
CA THR A 27 -11.55 -8.98 -27.19
C THR A 27 -10.95 -9.63 -25.94
N PHE A 28 -10.29 -10.73 -26.11
CA PHE A 28 -9.52 -11.47 -25.10
C PHE A 28 -8.64 -10.45 -24.34
N ARG A 29 -9.12 -9.92 -23.20
CA ARG A 29 -8.29 -9.06 -22.38
C ARG A 29 -7.17 -9.93 -21.82
N ALA A 30 -5.95 -9.63 -22.23
CA ALA A 30 -4.78 -10.29 -21.66
C ALA A 30 -4.80 -10.18 -20.14
N MET A 31 -4.50 -11.28 -19.43
CA MET A 31 -4.47 -11.32 -17.99
C MET A 31 -3.26 -10.53 -17.48
N ALA A 32 -3.48 -9.51 -16.67
CA ALA A 32 -2.40 -8.82 -16.00
C ALA A 32 -1.93 -9.60 -14.76
N ASN A 33 -0.62 -9.63 -14.53
CA ASN A 33 0.00 -10.31 -13.40
C ASN A 33 0.44 -9.28 -12.35
N LEU A 34 -0.10 -9.38 -11.14
CA LEU A 34 0.24 -8.52 -10.01
C LEU A 34 1.09 -9.27 -8.99
N ALA A 35 2.33 -8.82 -8.78
CA ALA A 35 3.21 -9.37 -7.75
C ALA A 35 2.90 -8.76 -6.39
N THR A 36 2.98 -9.56 -5.34
CA THR A 36 2.88 -9.10 -3.95
C THR A 36 3.55 -10.10 -3.01
N TRP A 37 3.88 -9.64 -1.79
CA TRP A 37 4.09 -10.49 -0.62
C TRP A 37 3.02 -10.15 0.40
N MET A 38 1.93 -10.94 0.40
CA MET A 38 0.79 -10.68 1.25
C MET A 38 0.65 -11.79 2.29
N ARG A 39 0.62 -11.42 3.57
CA ARG A 39 0.37 -12.37 4.68
C ARG A 39 -1.04 -12.92 4.59
N ARG A 40 -1.23 -14.13 5.12
CA ARG A 40 -2.57 -14.76 5.17
C ARG A 40 -3.58 -13.93 5.96
N SER A 41 -3.14 -13.28 7.04
CA SER A 41 -3.96 -12.39 7.87
C SER A 41 -4.51 -11.18 7.12
N ASP A 42 -3.76 -10.67 6.13
CA ASP A 42 -4.08 -9.42 5.44
C ASP A 42 -5.01 -9.67 4.25
N LYS A 43 -5.06 -10.91 3.76
CA LYS A 43 -5.87 -11.29 2.59
C LYS A 43 -7.33 -10.83 2.69
N LYS A 44 -7.91 -10.83 3.89
CA LYS A 44 -9.31 -10.40 4.12
C LYS A 44 -9.57 -8.94 3.78
N TYR A 45 -8.56 -8.08 3.88
CA TYR A 45 -8.66 -6.65 3.57
C TYR A 45 -8.52 -6.38 2.07
N PHE A 46 -7.66 -7.14 1.38
CA PHE A 46 -7.42 -6.97 -0.05
C PHE A 46 -8.38 -7.76 -0.94
N ALA A 47 -8.93 -8.87 -0.45
CA ALA A 47 -9.80 -9.75 -1.26
C ALA A 47 -11.05 -9.04 -1.82
N PRO A 48 -11.77 -8.17 -1.06
CA PRO A 48 -12.94 -7.48 -1.61
C PRO A 48 -12.57 -6.60 -2.80
N PHE A 49 -11.46 -5.87 -2.69
CA PHE A 49 -10.96 -5.02 -3.75
C PHE A 49 -10.46 -5.84 -4.96
N LEU A 50 -9.57 -6.80 -4.75
CA LEU A 50 -9.00 -7.61 -5.82
C LEU A 50 -10.06 -8.41 -6.60
N SER A 51 -11.18 -8.77 -5.97
CA SER A 51 -12.29 -9.45 -6.64
C SER A 51 -13.00 -8.59 -7.68
N CYS A 52 -12.85 -7.27 -7.64
CA CYS A 52 -13.37 -6.35 -8.64
C CYS A 52 -12.60 -6.36 -9.97
N TYR A 53 -11.40 -6.98 -9.98
CA TYR A 53 -10.48 -7.04 -11.13
C TYR A 53 -10.19 -8.51 -11.53
N PRO A 54 -11.18 -9.25 -12.05
CA PRO A 54 -11.02 -10.67 -12.37
C PRO A 54 -9.98 -10.93 -13.48
N GLU A 55 -9.64 -9.90 -14.26
CA GLU A 55 -8.57 -9.91 -15.27
C GLU A 55 -7.16 -9.79 -14.67
N VAL A 56 -7.04 -9.55 -13.37
CA VAL A 56 -5.75 -9.46 -12.69
C VAL A 56 -5.47 -10.70 -11.87
N LYS A 57 -4.41 -11.41 -12.24
CA LYS A 57 -3.93 -12.57 -11.50
C LYS A 57 -2.90 -12.17 -10.45
N VAL A 58 -3.20 -12.43 -9.18
CA VAL A 58 -2.30 -12.13 -8.06
C VAL A 58 -1.28 -13.26 -7.88
N TRP A 59 -0.01 -12.90 -7.87
CA TRP A 59 1.14 -13.78 -7.61
C TRP A 59 1.73 -13.42 -6.26
N ASN A 60 1.46 -14.27 -5.26
CA ASN A 60 1.90 -14.02 -3.87
C ASN A 60 3.20 -14.75 -3.56
N ALA A 61 4.28 -14.00 -3.37
CA ALA A 61 5.61 -14.52 -3.05
C ALA A 61 5.72 -15.18 -1.67
N ALA A 62 4.78 -14.89 -0.76
CA ALA A 62 4.69 -15.60 0.52
C ALA A 62 4.32 -17.09 0.36
N THR A 63 3.80 -17.51 -0.79
CA THR A 63 3.31 -18.88 -1.02
C THR A 63 3.95 -19.60 -2.19
N ARG A 64 4.68 -18.89 -3.05
CA ARG A 64 5.34 -19.44 -4.24
C ARG A 64 6.50 -18.57 -4.70
N LYS A 65 7.39 -19.10 -5.51
CA LYS A 65 8.40 -18.31 -6.21
C LYS A 65 7.74 -17.38 -7.23
N VAL A 66 8.06 -16.09 -7.18
CA VAL A 66 7.55 -15.06 -8.10
C VAL A 66 8.73 -14.31 -8.69
N SER A 67 8.79 -14.26 -10.03
CA SER A 67 9.73 -13.45 -10.80
C SER A 67 9.05 -12.17 -11.26
N ILE A 68 9.67 -11.02 -11.05
CA ILE A 68 9.13 -9.70 -11.45
C ILE A 68 9.12 -9.53 -12.97
N GLU A 69 9.95 -10.25 -13.70
CA GLU A 69 10.02 -10.20 -15.17
C GLU A 69 8.69 -10.46 -15.87
N GLN A 70 7.83 -11.26 -15.25
CA GLN A 70 6.52 -11.65 -15.81
C GLN A 70 5.36 -10.84 -15.23
N MET A 71 5.65 -9.82 -14.42
CA MET A 71 4.63 -9.04 -13.73
C MET A 71 4.32 -7.73 -14.46
N ASN A 72 3.11 -7.24 -14.26
CA ASN A 72 2.58 -5.99 -14.80
C ASN A 72 2.42 -4.92 -13.71
N GLY A 73 2.64 -5.26 -12.45
CA GLY A 73 2.60 -4.34 -11.31
C GLY A 73 3.11 -4.98 -10.05
N LEU A 74 3.42 -4.15 -9.06
CA LEU A 74 3.91 -4.54 -7.73
C LEU A 74 3.06 -3.89 -6.63
N LEU A 75 2.44 -4.71 -5.78
CA LEU A 75 1.73 -4.28 -4.58
C LEU A 75 2.54 -4.68 -3.35
N LEU A 76 3.02 -3.68 -2.60
CA LEU A 76 3.72 -3.86 -1.32
C LEU A 76 2.74 -3.61 -0.18
N THR A 77 2.49 -4.63 0.64
CA THR A 77 1.50 -4.56 1.73
C THR A 77 2.14 -4.22 3.06
N GLY A 78 1.33 -3.82 4.04
CA GLY A 78 1.75 -3.67 5.43
C GLY A 78 2.34 -4.94 6.03
N GLY A 79 2.94 -4.83 7.21
CA GLY A 79 3.59 -5.96 7.88
C GLY A 79 4.39 -5.54 9.09
N PRO A 80 5.10 -6.48 9.73
CA PRO A 80 6.06 -6.16 10.78
C PRO A 80 7.25 -5.36 10.22
N ASP A 81 8.09 -4.88 11.11
CA ASP A 81 9.26 -4.07 10.79
C ASP A 81 10.18 -4.71 9.76
N ILE A 82 10.98 -3.86 9.11
CA ILE A 82 12.09 -4.31 8.27
C ILE A 82 13.21 -4.83 9.17
N ALA A 83 13.75 -6.00 8.84
CA ALA A 83 14.85 -6.60 9.57
C ALA A 83 16.08 -5.67 9.59
N PRO A 84 16.78 -5.54 10.73
CA PRO A 84 17.91 -4.62 10.89
C PRO A 84 18.98 -4.72 9.79
N GLU A 85 19.28 -5.92 9.34
CA GLU A 85 20.26 -6.19 8.27
C GLU A 85 19.83 -5.69 6.89
N SER A 86 18.56 -5.33 6.72
CA SER A 86 17.99 -4.78 5.48
C SER A 86 17.86 -3.26 5.49
N LEU A 87 18.16 -2.61 6.62
CA LEU A 87 18.09 -1.16 6.77
C LEU A 87 19.38 -0.47 6.29
N ASN A 88 19.27 0.77 5.83
CA ASN A 88 20.44 1.61 5.46
C ASN A 88 21.03 2.36 6.65
N GLN A 89 20.73 1.94 7.87
CA GLN A 89 21.12 2.59 9.10
C GLN A 89 21.42 1.59 10.21
N SER A 90 22.17 2.00 11.21
CA SER A 90 22.35 1.22 12.43
C SER A 90 21.06 1.24 13.28
N VAL A 91 20.86 0.19 14.06
CA VAL A 91 19.80 0.07 15.06
C VAL A 91 20.45 0.09 16.44
N PRO A 92 20.58 1.29 17.08
CA PRO A 92 21.29 1.41 18.36
C PRO A 92 20.59 0.65 19.49
N ASP A 93 19.27 0.61 19.48
CA ASP A 93 18.45 -0.16 20.42
C ASP A 93 17.63 -1.23 19.66
N PRO A 94 18.07 -2.49 19.66
CA PRO A 94 17.31 -3.55 18.99
C PRO A 94 15.92 -3.82 19.59
N SER A 95 15.64 -3.32 20.79
CA SER A 95 14.34 -3.56 21.45
C SER A 95 13.18 -2.79 20.80
N VAL A 96 13.47 -1.75 20.01
CA VAL A 96 12.46 -1.00 19.26
C VAL A 96 11.97 -1.73 18.01
N ILE A 97 12.69 -2.77 17.58
CA ILE A 97 12.31 -3.57 16.41
C ILE A 97 11.36 -4.70 16.83
N GLU A 98 10.28 -4.89 16.09
CA GLU A 98 9.34 -5.99 16.30
C GLU A 98 10.05 -7.36 16.20
N LYS A 99 9.59 -8.35 16.99
CA LYS A 99 10.24 -9.67 17.06
C LYS A 99 9.93 -10.58 15.86
N ASP A 100 8.86 -10.29 15.13
CA ASP A 100 8.36 -11.11 14.02
C ASP A 100 8.79 -10.57 12.65
N VAL A 101 9.93 -9.87 12.57
CA VAL A 101 10.56 -9.46 11.30
C VAL A 101 10.75 -10.64 10.36
N HIS A 102 10.72 -10.38 9.06
CA HIS A 102 10.78 -11.43 8.06
C HIS A 102 11.86 -11.15 6.99
N PRO A 103 13.14 -11.50 7.24
CA PRO A 103 14.26 -11.16 6.35
C PRO A 103 14.11 -11.65 4.90
N ASP A 104 13.47 -12.82 4.69
CA ASP A 104 13.24 -13.33 3.34
C ASP A 104 12.22 -12.49 2.57
N ARG A 105 11.20 -11.95 3.26
CA ARG A 105 10.26 -11.00 2.70
C ARG A 105 10.97 -9.71 2.31
N ASP A 106 11.77 -9.16 3.21
CA ASP A 106 12.48 -7.89 3.00
C ASP A 106 13.42 -8.00 1.78
N ARG A 107 14.19 -9.07 1.72
CA ARG A 107 15.08 -9.35 0.60
C ARG A 107 14.35 -9.48 -0.73
N TRP A 108 13.18 -10.17 -0.73
CA TRP A 108 12.35 -10.29 -1.91
C TRP A 108 11.75 -8.94 -2.31
N GLU A 109 11.18 -8.17 -1.38
CA GLU A 109 10.56 -6.87 -1.63
C GLU A 109 11.57 -5.85 -2.14
N LEU A 110 12.76 -5.74 -1.53
CA LEU A 110 13.84 -4.85 -1.98
C LEU A 110 14.29 -5.17 -3.42
N ASN A 111 14.44 -6.45 -3.74
CA ASN A 111 14.79 -6.86 -5.10
C ASN A 111 13.63 -6.63 -6.09
N ALA A 112 12.39 -6.88 -5.68
CA ALA A 112 11.20 -6.65 -6.50
C ALA A 112 11.01 -5.16 -6.83
N ILE A 113 11.24 -4.27 -5.86
CA ILE A 113 11.19 -2.81 -6.04
C ILE A 113 12.20 -2.37 -7.10
N LYS A 114 13.47 -2.80 -6.97
CA LYS A 114 14.52 -2.47 -7.93
C LYS A 114 14.12 -2.84 -9.35
N GLN A 115 13.71 -4.10 -9.57
CA GLN A 115 13.30 -4.58 -10.89
C GLN A 115 12.03 -3.86 -11.40
N ALA A 116 11.06 -3.56 -10.53
CA ALA A 116 9.85 -2.85 -10.90
C ALA A 116 10.15 -1.42 -11.36
N ILE A 117 11.06 -0.71 -10.67
CA ILE A 117 11.52 0.64 -11.05
C ILE A 117 12.25 0.58 -12.40
N GLU A 118 13.21 -0.32 -12.58
CA GLU A 118 13.98 -0.47 -13.83
C GLU A 118 13.07 -0.74 -15.04
N ARG A 119 11.94 -1.41 -14.83
CA ARG A 119 10.96 -1.74 -15.86
C ARG A 119 9.81 -0.73 -15.99
N GLY A 120 9.75 0.30 -15.16
CA GLY A 120 8.63 1.25 -15.13
C GLY A 120 7.29 0.62 -14.76
N LEU A 121 7.28 -0.47 -13.96
CA LEU A 121 6.03 -1.13 -13.55
C LEU A 121 5.29 -0.28 -12.51
N PRO A 122 3.96 -0.22 -12.57
CA PRO A 122 3.19 0.42 -11.51
C PRO A 122 3.51 -0.20 -10.13
N ILE A 123 3.78 0.66 -9.15
CA ILE A 123 4.06 0.28 -7.76
C ILE A 123 3.06 0.97 -6.84
N PHE A 124 2.35 0.20 -6.01
CA PHE A 124 1.59 0.72 -4.90
C PHE A 124 2.10 0.13 -3.60
N ALA A 125 2.49 0.98 -2.65
CA ALA A 125 3.16 0.58 -1.43
C ALA A 125 2.43 1.11 -0.18
N ILE A 126 2.16 0.24 0.81
CA ILE A 126 1.30 0.52 1.96
C ILE A 126 2.06 0.23 3.24
N CYS A 127 2.11 1.20 4.16
CA CYS A 127 2.70 1.13 5.51
C CYS A 127 4.15 0.61 5.45
N LYS A 128 4.44 -0.63 5.87
CA LYS A 128 5.76 -1.25 5.68
C LYS A 128 6.23 -1.17 4.23
N GLY A 129 5.32 -1.31 3.26
CA GLY A 129 5.65 -1.17 1.84
C GLY A 129 6.22 0.20 1.48
N LEU A 130 5.68 1.30 2.02
CA LEU A 130 6.24 2.65 1.89
C LEU A 130 7.65 2.70 2.47
N GLN A 131 7.83 2.16 3.68
CA GLN A 131 9.13 2.12 4.35
C GLN A 131 10.15 1.31 3.54
N THR A 132 9.75 0.15 3.01
CA THR A 132 10.60 -0.69 2.16
C THR A 132 10.97 0.02 0.86
N LEU A 133 10.05 0.76 0.23
CA LEU A 133 10.34 1.58 -0.96
C LEU A 133 11.35 2.67 -0.64
N ASN A 134 11.20 3.36 0.51
CA ASN A 134 12.15 4.36 0.97
C ASN A 134 13.55 3.78 1.18
N VAL A 135 13.64 2.64 1.87
CA VAL A 135 14.91 1.92 2.12
C VAL A 135 15.54 1.44 0.81
N ALA A 136 14.75 0.91 -0.13
CA ALA A 136 15.24 0.47 -1.45
C ALA A 136 15.89 1.61 -2.25
N LEU A 137 15.48 2.85 -1.99
CA LEU A 137 16.01 4.07 -2.63
C LEU A 137 17.06 4.79 -1.77
N GLY A 138 17.59 4.13 -0.73
CA GLY A 138 18.68 4.64 0.11
C GLY A 138 18.24 5.51 1.29
N GLY A 139 16.94 5.64 1.54
CA GLY A 139 16.41 6.39 2.70
C GLY A 139 16.55 5.67 4.02
N THR A 140 16.27 6.39 5.12
CA THR A 140 16.29 5.89 6.51
C THR A 140 14.93 6.02 7.18
N LEU A 141 14.78 5.41 8.37
CA LEU A 141 13.53 5.39 9.13
C LEU A 141 13.74 5.92 10.55
N HIS A 142 12.75 6.64 11.06
CA HIS A 142 12.50 6.72 12.50
C HIS A 142 12.05 5.33 12.95
N LEU A 143 12.83 4.69 13.82
CA LEU A 143 12.63 3.30 14.22
C LEU A 143 11.55 3.14 15.29
N ASP A 144 11.19 4.21 15.98
CA ASP A 144 10.09 4.23 16.94
C ASP A 144 9.56 5.67 17.08
N ILE A 145 8.30 5.86 16.73
CA ILE A 145 7.56 7.11 16.89
C ILE A 145 6.32 6.90 17.73
N HIS A 146 5.93 7.92 18.48
CA HIS A 146 4.73 7.88 19.30
C HIS A 146 3.51 8.47 18.58
N GLY A 147 2.31 8.05 19.01
CA GLY A 147 1.06 8.66 18.55
C GLY A 147 0.47 8.11 17.25
N HIS A 148 1.18 7.25 16.52
CA HIS A 148 0.75 6.68 15.24
C HIS A 148 0.29 5.21 15.32
N ASN A 149 0.64 4.49 16.36
CA ASN A 149 0.14 3.14 16.58
C ASN A 149 -1.10 3.18 17.50
N LEU A 150 -2.28 3.29 16.89
CA LEU A 150 -3.57 3.41 17.57
C LEU A 150 -4.35 2.10 17.48
N PRO A 151 -4.07 1.10 18.34
CA PRO A 151 -4.59 -0.27 18.20
C PRO A 151 -6.12 -0.35 18.21
N ASP A 152 -6.79 0.50 19.01
CA ASP A 152 -8.26 0.53 19.12
C ASP A 152 -8.93 1.35 18.00
N GLN A 153 -8.17 2.05 17.17
CA GLN A 153 -8.65 2.95 16.13
C GLN A 153 -8.12 2.62 14.73
N LYS A 154 -7.60 1.40 14.52
CA LYS A 154 -6.93 0.98 13.27
C LYS A 154 -7.77 1.13 11.99
N THR A 155 -9.08 1.29 12.12
CA THR A 155 -10.02 1.47 11.01
C THR A 155 -10.74 2.82 11.05
N HIS A 156 -10.33 3.72 11.94
CA HIS A 156 -10.91 5.05 12.08
C HIS A 156 -9.96 6.09 11.49
N ASP A 157 -10.51 6.99 10.68
CA ASP A 157 -9.74 8.07 10.05
C ASP A 157 -9.62 9.24 11.04
N VAL A 158 -8.62 9.16 11.92
CA VAL A 158 -8.43 10.08 13.05
C VAL A 158 -7.23 11.01 12.89
N GLN A 159 -6.24 10.61 12.06
CA GLN A 159 -5.01 11.35 11.87
C GLN A 159 -5.18 12.40 10.76
N PRO A 160 -5.11 13.71 11.07
CA PRO A 160 -5.26 14.76 10.06
C PRO A 160 -4.01 14.86 9.18
N LEU A 161 -4.22 15.11 7.89
CA LEU A 161 -3.15 15.30 6.91
C LEU A 161 -3.07 16.74 6.40
N ARG A 162 -1.86 17.18 6.08
CA ARG A 162 -1.59 18.32 5.21
C ARG A 162 -0.91 17.85 3.93
N PHE A 163 -1.11 18.59 2.84
CA PHE A 163 -0.73 18.15 1.49
C PHE A 163 0.18 19.15 0.79
N ASP A 164 1.04 18.65 -0.07
CA ASP A 164 1.62 19.46 -1.14
C ASP A 164 0.53 19.90 -2.12
N ARG A 165 0.74 21.06 -2.78
CA ARG A 165 -0.23 21.63 -3.71
C ARG A 165 -0.50 20.73 -4.93
N LYS A 166 0.45 19.88 -5.31
CA LYS A 166 0.37 19.00 -6.48
C LYS A 166 -0.19 17.61 -6.16
N THR A 167 -0.44 17.31 -4.89
CA THR A 167 -0.99 16.01 -4.47
C THR A 167 -2.35 15.76 -5.10
N ARG A 168 -2.50 14.62 -5.77
CA ARG A 168 -3.74 14.24 -6.45
C ARG A 168 -4.77 13.65 -5.49
N HIS A 169 -4.37 12.65 -4.71
CA HIS A 169 -5.24 11.97 -3.75
C HIS A 169 -5.09 12.61 -2.37
N ARG A 170 -6.17 13.19 -1.87
CA ARG A 170 -6.19 13.98 -0.63
C ARG A 170 -7.30 13.51 0.30
N PHE A 171 -6.93 13.12 1.49
CA PHE A 171 -7.85 12.71 2.54
C PHE A 171 -7.65 13.61 3.76
N GLU A 172 -8.69 14.30 4.23
CA GLU A 172 -8.57 15.20 5.40
C GLU A 172 -8.00 14.47 6.61
N LYS A 173 -8.43 13.22 6.79
CA LYS A 173 -7.96 12.34 7.84
C LYS A 173 -7.76 10.93 7.31
N VAL A 174 -6.82 10.21 7.92
CA VAL A 174 -6.52 8.81 7.62
C VAL A 174 -6.45 7.97 8.89
N ASN A 175 -6.54 6.66 8.73
CA ASN A 175 -6.23 5.74 9.81
C ASN A 175 -4.72 5.65 10.05
N SER A 176 -4.31 5.29 11.26
CA SER A 176 -2.90 5.17 11.62
C SER A 176 -2.66 3.90 12.42
N SER A 177 -1.62 3.14 12.05
CA SER A 177 -1.28 1.86 12.70
C SER A 177 0.18 1.50 12.42
N HIS A 178 1.12 2.40 12.76
CA HIS A 178 2.55 2.20 12.58
C HIS A 178 3.31 2.87 13.72
N HIS A 179 4.50 2.39 14.02
CA HIS A 179 5.43 3.01 14.97
C HIS A 179 6.77 3.36 14.33
N GLN A 180 6.96 3.04 13.05
CA GLN A 180 8.08 3.49 12.25
C GLN A 180 7.60 4.43 11.14
N ALA A 181 8.47 5.35 10.70
CA ALA A 181 8.18 6.31 9.65
C ALA A 181 9.44 6.68 8.86
N ILE A 182 9.30 7.35 7.72
CA ILE A 182 10.44 7.88 6.96
C ILE A 182 11.14 8.97 7.80
N ASP A 183 12.47 8.84 7.96
CA ASP A 183 13.38 9.85 8.49
C ASP A 183 14.05 10.60 7.32
N GLN A 184 14.99 9.96 6.62
CA GLN A 184 15.58 10.54 5.41
C GLN A 184 14.91 9.96 4.18
N LEU A 185 14.51 10.85 3.29
CA LEU A 185 13.81 10.48 2.06
C LEU A 185 14.78 9.81 1.08
N GLY A 186 14.37 8.68 0.53
CA GLY A 186 15.10 7.95 -0.52
C GLY A 186 15.22 8.74 -1.82
N ALA A 187 16.23 8.43 -2.61
CA ALA A 187 16.53 9.13 -3.85
C ALA A 187 15.35 9.12 -4.83
N GLY A 188 14.98 10.30 -5.33
CA GLY A 188 13.90 10.48 -6.29
C GLY A 188 12.48 10.47 -5.72
N LEU A 189 12.29 10.16 -4.44
CA LEU A 189 10.99 10.31 -3.80
C LEU A 189 10.62 11.78 -3.61
N GLU A 190 9.35 12.09 -3.77
CA GLU A 190 8.73 13.39 -3.47
C GLU A 190 7.61 13.19 -2.46
N VAL A 191 7.60 14.01 -1.40
CA VAL A 191 6.55 13.95 -0.39
C VAL A 191 5.29 14.61 -0.91
N GLU A 192 4.16 13.93 -0.78
CA GLU A 192 2.85 14.42 -1.16
C GLU A 192 1.99 14.80 0.05
N SER A 193 2.14 14.10 1.19
CA SER A 193 1.45 14.48 2.43
C SER A 193 2.25 14.18 3.68
N TRP A 194 1.88 14.89 4.74
CA TRP A 194 2.41 14.75 6.09
C TRP A 194 1.27 14.71 7.09
N CYS A 195 1.49 14.06 8.22
CA CYS A 195 0.65 14.26 9.39
C CYS A 195 0.65 15.75 9.78
N ALA A 196 -0.54 16.33 9.99
CA ALA A 196 -0.67 17.76 10.26
C ALA A 196 -0.23 18.17 11.67
N THR A 197 0.01 17.20 12.58
CA THR A 197 0.33 17.45 13.99
C THR A 197 1.84 17.41 14.29
N ASP A 198 2.62 16.63 13.55
CA ASP A 198 4.03 16.35 13.86
C ASP A 198 4.95 16.21 12.64
N ASP A 199 4.40 16.49 11.44
CA ASP A 199 5.13 16.49 10.19
C ASP A 199 5.68 15.12 9.72
N ILE A 200 5.24 14.02 10.32
CA ILE A 200 5.56 12.67 9.86
C ILE A 200 5.07 12.50 8.40
N ILE A 201 5.93 11.95 7.55
CA ILE A 201 5.63 11.71 6.13
C ILE A 201 4.61 10.58 6.00
N GLU A 202 3.49 10.88 5.33
CA GLU A 202 2.37 9.96 5.21
C GLU A 202 2.11 9.49 3.77
N GLN A 203 2.59 10.25 2.76
CA GLN A 203 2.44 9.86 1.36
C GLN A 203 3.62 10.38 0.55
N VAL A 204 4.16 9.52 -0.30
CA VAL A 204 5.23 9.86 -1.24
C VAL A 204 4.94 9.25 -2.61
N LYS A 205 5.53 9.85 -3.65
CA LYS A 205 5.62 9.28 -4.99
C LYS A 205 7.06 9.26 -5.49
N LEU A 206 7.36 8.39 -6.43
CA LEU A 206 8.65 8.40 -7.14
C LEU A 206 8.54 9.33 -8.35
N ARG A 207 9.40 10.36 -8.40
CA ARG A 207 9.50 11.29 -9.51
C ARG A 207 9.97 10.55 -10.78
N ASP A 208 9.52 11.03 -11.92
CA ASP A 208 9.90 10.51 -13.24
C ASP A 208 9.60 9.01 -13.44
N HIS A 209 8.71 8.44 -12.61
CA HIS A 209 8.21 7.08 -12.73
C HIS A 209 6.74 7.09 -13.19
N PRO A 210 6.32 6.17 -14.08
CA PRO A 210 4.94 6.16 -14.62
C PRO A 210 3.87 6.10 -13.53
N PHE A 211 4.08 5.30 -12.50
CA PHE A 211 3.24 5.23 -11.30
C PHE A 211 4.00 4.51 -10.16
N ALA A 212 4.44 5.24 -9.17
CA ALA A 212 4.90 4.68 -7.91
C ALA A 212 4.39 5.56 -6.77
N LEU A 213 3.34 5.11 -6.12
CA LEU A 213 2.68 5.78 -5.00
C LEU A 213 2.86 4.94 -3.75
N ALA A 214 3.19 5.60 -2.64
CA ALA A 214 3.34 4.95 -1.36
C ALA A 214 2.66 5.75 -0.25
N VAL A 215 1.96 5.06 0.64
CA VAL A 215 1.21 5.64 1.75
C VAL A 215 1.56 4.94 3.06
N GLN A 216 1.65 5.72 4.16
CA GLN A 216 1.98 5.18 5.48
C GLN A 216 0.73 4.62 6.18
N TYR A 217 -0.43 5.19 5.91
CA TYR A 217 -1.72 4.70 6.38
C TYR A 217 -2.18 3.43 5.63
N HIS A 218 -3.30 2.85 6.04
CA HIS A 218 -3.83 1.58 5.54
C HIS A 218 -5.10 1.76 4.70
N PRO A 219 -5.00 2.07 3.40
CA PRO A 219 -6.16 2.29 2.54
C PRO A 219 -7.01 1.03 2.34
N GLU A 220 -6.45 -0.16 2.51
CA GLU A 220 -7.17 -1.42 2.41
C GLU A 220 -8.22 -1.63 3.52
N ARG A 221 -8.27 -0.72 4.50
CA ARG A 221 -9.20 -0.79 5.64
C ARG A 221 -10.44 0.09 5.50
N GLY A 222 -10.52 0.93 4.47
CA GLY A 222 -11.62 1.86 4.29
C GLY A 222 -11.95 2.17 2.83
N ARG A 223 -13.24 2.25 2.50
CA ARG A 223 -13.70 2.51 1.13
C ARG A 223 -13.45 3.93 0.64
N ILE A 224 -13.21 4.87 1.53
CA ILE A 224 -12.88 6.25 1.14
C ILE A 224 -11.59 6.33 0.32
N TYR A 225 -10.77 5.27 0.36
CA TYR A 225 -9.50 5.15 -0.34
C TYR A 225 -9.58 4.37 -1.67
N ASP A 226 -10.77 3.96 -2.10
CA ASP A 226 -10.96 3.13 -3.30
C ASP A 226 -10.27 3.76 -4.54
N GLU A 227 -10.26 5.10 -4.66
CA GLU A 227 -9.62 5.82 -5.75
C GLU A 227 -8.11 5.55 -5.90
N LEU A 228 -7.39 5.26 -4.80
CA LEU A 228 -5.97 4.90 -4.84
C LEU A 228 -5.75 3.56 -5.55
N PHE A 229 -6.60 2.60 -5.22
CA PHE A 229 -6.57 1.28 -5.82
C PHE A 229 -7.03 1.30 -7.28
N GLU A 230 -8.06 2.08 -7.60
CA GLU A 230 -8.56 2.24 -8.97
C GLU A 230 -7.49 2.84 -9.88
N ASP A 231 -6.79 3.91 -9.42
CA ASP A 231 -5.69 4.51 -10.17
C ASP A 231 -4.55 3.50 -10.37
N PHE A 232 -4.14 2.79 -9.33
CA PHE A 232 -3.12 1.74 -9.41
C PHE A 232 -3.51 0.63 -10.41
N MET A 233 -4.70 0.06 -10.27
CA MET A 233 -5.15 -1.06 -11.11
C MET A 233 -5.35 -0.65 -12.57
N SER A 234 -5.77 0.59 -12.83
CA SER A 234 -5.83 1.12 -14.19
C SER A 234 -4.46 1.11 -14.88
N ARG A 235 -3.38 1.38 -14.12
CA ARG A 235 -2.00 1.34 -14.62
C ARG A 235 -1.51 -0.09 -14.84
N VAL A 236 -1.87 -1.01 -13.93
CA VAL A 236 -1.56 -2.45 -14.09
C VAL A 236 -2.21 -3.01 -15.35
N GLY A 237 -3.47 -2.64 -15.63
CA GLY A 237 -4.17 -3.05 -16.85
C GLY A 237 -3.58 -2.44 -18.13
N ASN A 238 -3.16 -1.17 -18.10
CA ASN A 238 -2.60 -0.47 -19.26
C ASN A 238 -1.19 -0.95 -19.63
N SER A 239 -0.43 -1.52 -18.69
CA SER A 239 0.89 -2.10 -18.97
C SER A 239 0.86 -3.34 -19.88
N LEU A 240 -0.34 -3.79 -20.28
CA LEU A 240 -0.54 -4.85 -21.28
C LEU A 240 -0.53 -4.33 -22.73
N ASN A 241 -0.69 -3.03 -22.94
CA ASN A 241 -0.69 -2.37 -24.24
C ASN A 241 0.35 -1.22 -24.20
N PRO A 242 1.64 -1.50 -24.42
CA PRO A 242 2.68 -0.49 -24.48
C PRO A 242 2.56 0.41 -25.71
#